data_987fb2e7b26c9cd9a354b1c9d62bef3b
#
_entry.id   987fb2e7b26c9cd9a354b1c9d62bef3b
#
_cell.length_a   1.000
_cell.length_b   1.000
_cell.length_c   1.000
_cell.angle_alpha   90.00
_cell.angle_beta   90.00
_cell.angle_gamma   90.00
#
_symmetry.space_group_name_H-M   'P 1'
#
loop_
_entity.id
_entity.type
_entity.pdbx_description
1 polymer ?
#
loop_
_entity_poly.entity_id
_entity_poly.type
_entity_poly.pdbx_seq_one_letter_code
_entity_poly.pdbx_strand_id
1 'polypeptide(L)'
;TGKLIVCGVLSIIFGLICSLFTIIAEMIVGFPGFEISLALKATLQITAVNFFLYLAVLPIIALTCRRAGSFLVGVIIAFVYGYGGMFAAGNMTLANLYPITASLGMVGYRSYDTAVNWNIGTCSCSLALAVVISAILILCMKEREATQTKKKAKKVAPKKGW
;
A
#
# COMPACT_ATOMS: atom_id res chain seq x y z
N THR A 1 1.70 10.55 11.62
CA THR A 1 2.89 10.14 10.86
C THR A 1 3.47 8.81 11.39
N GLY A 2 3.67 8.65 12.72
CA GLY A 2 4.25 7.43 13.30
C GLY A 2 3.49 6.15 12.97
N LYS A 3 2.16 6.15 13.02
CA LYS A 3 1.33 4.99 12.67
C LYS A 3 1.52 4.52 11.23
N LEU A 4 1.71 5.45 10.28
CA LEU A 4 1.96 5.11 8.88
C LEU A 4 3.32 4.43 8.70
N ILE A 5 4.36 4.92 9.37
CA ILE A 5 5.68 4.30 9.32
C ILE A 5 5.62 2.87 9.87
N VAL A 6 4.95 2.68 11.01
CA VAL A 6 4.76 1.34 11.61
C VAL A 6 4.02 0.40 10.65
N CYS A 7 2.94 0.86 10.00
CA CYS A 7 2.23 0.06 9.00
C CYS A 7 3.12 -0.34 7.81
N GLY A 8 3.97 0.58 7.34
CA GLY A 8 4.92 0.28 6.27
C GLY A 8 5.96 -0.78 6.67
N VAL A 9 6.53 -0.65 7.86
CA VAL A 9 7.47 -1.65 8.41
C VAL A 9 6.79 -3.00 8.58
N LEU A 10 5.56 -3.04 9.13
CA LEU A 10 4.79 -4.26 9.28
C LEU A 10 4.47 -4.91 7.93
N SER A 11 4.20 -4.14 6.89
CA SER A 11 3.97 -4.66 5.53
C SER A 11 5.21 -5.40 4.99
N ILE A 12 6.41 -4.87 5.20
CA ILE A 12 7.67 -5.51 4.82
C ILE A 12 7.89 -6.80 5.62
N ILE A 13 7.71 -6.73 6.93
CA ILE A 13 7.87 -7.90 7.83
C ILE A 13 6.89 -9.00 7.44
N PHE A 14 5.63 -8.66 7.17
CA PHE A 14 4.62 -9.60 6.74
C PHE A 14 4.98 -10.26 5.41
N GLY A 15 5.48 -9.49 4.43
CA GLY A 15 5.99 -10.02 3.17
C GLY A 15 7.11 -11.03 3.36
N LEU A 16 8.07 -10.74 4.24
CA LEU A 16 9.15 -11.66 4.59
C LEU A 16 8.65 -12.94 5.25
N ILE A 17 7.75 -12.83 6.21
CA ILE A 17 7.18 -14.00 6.90
C ILE A 17 6.43 -14.90 5.91
N CYS A 18 5.57 -14.33 5.07
CA CYS A 18 4.82 -15.10 4.07
C CYS A 18 5.75 -15.81 3.08
N SER A 19 6.79 -15.13 2.59
CA SER A 19 7.72 -15.73 1.63
C SER A 19 8.58 -16.82 2.27
N LEU A 20 9.05 -16.64 3.52
CA LEU A 20 9.75 -17.68 4.25
C LEU A 20 8.88 -18.91 4.48
N PHE A 21 7.61 -18.70 4.84
CA PHE A 21 6.67 -19.81 5.02
C PHE A 21 6.46 -20.59 3.72
N THR A 22 6.36 -19.90 2.58
CA THR A 22 6.24 -20.53 1.26
C THR A 22 7.48 -21.36 0.93
N ILE A 23 8.69 -20.84 1.16
CA ILE A 23 9.94 -21.58 0.91
C ILE A 23 10.00 -22.83 1.77
N ILE A 24 9.68 -22.74 3.05
CA ILE A 24 9.69 -23.89 3.95
C ILE A 24 8.67 -24.95 3.48
N ALA A 25 7.48 -24.53 3.06
CA ALA A 25 6.46 -25.42 2.54
C ALA A 25 6.94 -26.14 1.28
N GLU A 26 7.56 -25.42 0.34
CA GLU A 26 8.12 -25.99 -0.90
C GLU A 26 9.26 -26.97 -0.62
N MET A 27 10.12 -26.68 0.36
CA MET A 27 11.19 -27.60 0.78
C MET A 27 10.62 -28.90 1.39
N ILE A 28 9.55 -28.82 2.18
CA ILE A 28 8.93 -30.01 2.82
C ILE A 28 8.23 -30.88 1.77
N VAL A 29 7.53 -30.25 0.82
CA VAL A 29 6.80 -30.97 -0.24
C VAL A 29 7.74 -31.59 -1.29
N GLY A 30 8.98 -31.09 -1.39
CA GLY A 30 9.98 -31.62 -2.34
C GLY A 30 9.62 -31.32 -3.78
N PHE A 31 9.31 -30.07 -4.11
CA PHE A 31 8.95 -29.67 -5.46
C PHE A 31 10.08 -29.98 -6.46
N PRO A 32 9.80 -30.66 -7.57
CA PRO A 32 10.82 -30.93 -8.59
C PRO A 32 11.28 -29.61 -9.22
N GLY A 33 12.60 -29.37 -9.22
CA GLY A 33 13.19 -28.15 -9.75
C GLY A 33 13.31 -26.99 -8.75
N PHE A 34 13.19 -27.26 -7.45
CA PHE A 34 13.41 -26.25 -6.40
C PHE A 34 14.88 -25.80 -6.38
N GLU A 35 15.10 -24.54 -6.73
CA GLU A 35 16.42 -23.88 -6.63
C GLU A 35 16.39 -22.80 -5.56
N ILE A 36 17.30 -22.87 -4.60
CA ILE A 36 17.41 -21.91 -3.50
C ILE A 36 17.64 -20.49 -4.04
N SER A 37 18.41 -20.34 -5.11
CA SER A 37 18.69 -19.04 -5.74
C SER A 37 17.41 -18.38 -6.29
N LEU A 38 16.56 -19.18 -6.94
CA LEU A 38 15.25 -18.73 -7.45
C LEU A 38 14.29 -18.38 -6.32
N ALA A 39 14.25 -19.19 -5.26
CA ALA A 39 13.44 -18.95 -4.07
C ALA A 39 13.84 -17.66 -3.36
N LEU A 40 15.15 -17.39 -3.24
CA LEU A 40 15.64 -16.14 -2.65
C LEU A 40 15.25 -14.91 -3.47
N LYS A 41 15.36 -15.00 -4.80
CA LYS A 41 14.93 -13.95 -5.71
C LYS A 41 13.43 -13.69 -5.60
N ALA A 42 12.61 -14.75 -5.56
CA ALA A 42 11.16 -14.65 -5.37
C ALA A 42 10.82 -14.00 -4.02
N THR A 43 11.53 -14.34 -2.94
CA THR A 43 11.37 -13.70 -1.62
C THR A 43 11.59 -12.20 -1.68
N LEU A 44 12.67 -11.76 -2.30
CA LEU A 44 12.96 -10.33 -2.47
C LEU A 44 11.88 -9.64 -3.31
N GLN A 45 11.42 -10.28 -4.38
CA GLN A 45 10.34 -9.75 -5.22
C GLN A 45 9.03 -9.61 -4.43
N ILE A 46 8.60 -10.62 -3.69
CA ILE A 46 7.38 -10.59 -2.87
C ILE A 46 7.48 -9.50 -1.81
N THR A 47 8.63 -9.38 -1.15
CA THR A 47 8.84 -8.33 -0.14
C THR A 47 8.77 -6.93 -0.75
N ALA A 48 9.40 -6.73 -1.90
CA ALA A 48 9.33 -5.46 -2.61
C ALA A 48 7.91 -5.14 -3.11
N VAL A 49 7.17 -6.13 -3.62
CA VAL A 49 5.75 -5.96 -4.00
C VAL A 49 4.93 -5.50 -2.80
N ASN A 50 5.10 -6.12 -1.62
CA ASN A 50 4.36 -5.72 -0.43
C ASN A 50 4.63 -4.27 -0.03
N PHE A 51 5.87 -3.81 -0.16
CA PHE A 51 6.21 -2.41 0.08
C PHE A 51 5.51 -1.47 -0.94
N PHE A 52 5.57 -1.77 -2.24
CA PHE A 52 4.90 -0.97 -3.26
C PHE A 52 3.37 -1.02 -3.13
N LEU A 53 2.82 -2.17 -2.75
CA LEU A 53 1.40 -2.33 -2.47
C LEU A 53 0.96 -1.46 -1.28
N TYR A 54 1.79 -1.39 -0.24
CA TYR A 54 1.56 -0.47 0.87
C TYR A 54 1.48 0.99 0.36
N LEU A 55 2.39 1.42 -0.52
CA LEU A 55 2.33 2.76 -1.12
C LEU A 55 1.06 2.98 -1.94
N ALA A 56 0.61 1.97 -2.69
CA ALA A 56 -0.62 2.03 -3.47
C ALA A 56 -1.88 2.20 -2.60
N VAL A 57 -1.92 1.58 -1.41
CA VAL A 57 -3.06 1.63 -0.48
C VAL A 57 -2.97 2.82 0.50
N LEU A 58 -1.85 3.53 0.54
CA LEU A 58 -1.59 4.66 1.44
C LEU A 58 -2.72 5.72 1.45
N PRO A 59 -3.33 6.12 0.31
CA PRO A 59 -4.44 7.08 0.31
C PRO A 59 -5.64 6.60 1.12
N ILE A 60 -5.96 5.30 1.03
CA ILE A 60 -7.08 4.69 1.76
C ILE A 60 -6.78 4.68 3.25
N ILE A 61 -5.55 4.31 3.63
CA ILE A 61 -5.10 4.34 5.03
C ILE A 61 -5.17 5.77 5.58
N ALA A 62 -4.71 6.76 4.82
CA ALA A 62 -4.76 8.17 5.22
C ALA A 62 -6.19 8.66 5.45
N LEU A 63 -7.14 8.26 4.60
CA LEU A 63 -8.56 8.60 4.76
C LEU A 63 -9.19 7.95 5.98
N THR A 64 -8.89 6.68 6.23
CA THR A 64 -9.53 5.86 7.27
C THR A 64 -8.95 6.08 8.66
N CYS A 65 -7.67 6.44 8.76
CA CYS A 65 -7.07 6.84 10.04
C CYS A 65 -7.68 8.11 10.66
N ARG A 66 -8.56 8.78 9.92
CA ARG A 66 -9.17 10.05 10.31
C ARG A 66 -10.23 9.94 11.41
N ARG A 67 -10.97 8.83 11.48
CA ARG A 67 -12.07 8.65 12.44
C ARG A 67 -11.88 7.38 13.26
N ALA A 68 -12.03 7.51 14.57
CA ALA A 68 -12.16 6.34 15.42
C ALA A 68 -13.39 5.55 14.95
N GLY A 69 -13.25 4.26 14.69
CA GLY A 69 -14.33 3.39 14.20
C GLY A 69 -14.45 3.27 12.66
N SER A 70 -13.69 4.02 11.86
CA SER A 70 -13.71 3.90 10.40
C SER A 70 -12.81 2.77 9.86
N PHE A 71 -12.24 1.95 10.74
CA PHE A 71 -11.36 0.84 10.36
C PHE A 71 -12.07 -0.15 9.42
N LEU A 72 -13.29 -0.58 9.76
CA LEU A 72 -14.08 -1.51 8.94
C LEU A 72 -14.35 -0.95 7.54
N VAL A 73 -14.74 0.33 7.48
CA VAL A 73 -14.96 1.02 6.18
C VAL A 73 -13.68 1.04 5.36
N GLY A 74 -12.51 1.28 6.00
CA GLY A 74 -11.22 1.25 5.34
C GLY A 74 -10.88 -0.12 4.76
N VAL A 75 -11.15 -1.17 5.50
CA VAL A 75 -10.94 -2.55 5.03
C VAL A 75 -11.82 -2.86 3.81
N ILE A 76 -13.10 -2.48 3.85
CA ILE A 76 -14.02 -2.69 2.73
C ILE A 76 -13.56 -1.92 1.49
N ILE A 77 -13.17 -0.65 1.65
CA ILE A 77 -12.67 0.17 0.53
C ILE A 77 -11.38 -0.44 -0.03
N ALA A 78 -10.45 -0.86 0.82
CA ALA A 78 -9.20 -1.48 0.39
C ALA A 78 -9.44 -2.81 -0.35
N PHE A 79 -10.43 -3.58 0.10
CA PHE A 79 -10.84 -4.82 -0.55
C PHE A 79 -11.42 -4.56 -1.96
N VAL A 80 -12.36 -3.63 -2.08
CA VAL A 80 -12.94 -3.23 -3.39
C VAL A 80 -11.84 -2.68 -4.31
N TYR A 81 -10.92 -1.88 -3.76
CA TYR A 81 -9.78 -1.36 -4.49
C TYR A 81 -8.84 -2.50 -4.94
N GLY A 82 -8.58 -3.50 -4.09
CA GLY A 82 -7.83 -4.71 -4.45
C GLY A 82 -8.46 -5.48 -5.60
N TYR A 83 -9.78 -5.69 -5.55
CA TYR A 83 -10.54 -6.33 -6.63
C TYR A 83 -10.46 -5.56 -7.95
N GLY A 84 -10.46 -4.23 -7.91
CA GLY A 84 -10.22 -3.39 -9.08
C GLY A 84 -8.93 -3.72 -9.81
N GLY A 85 -7.89 -4.14 -9.07
CA GLY A 85 -6.63 -4.62 -9.64
C GLY A 85 -6.78 -5.86 -10.51
N MET A 86 -7.68 -6.78 -10.17
CA MET A 86 -7.95 -7.98 -10.98
C MET A 86 -8.54 -7.61 -12.34
N PHE A 87 -9.46 -6.64 -12.39
CA PHE A 87 -10.01 -6.13 -13.65
C PHE A 87 -8.95 -5.37 -14.46
N ALA A 88 -8.14 -4.56 -13.78
CA ALA A 88 -7.05 -3.84 -14.44
C ALA A 88 -6.00 -4.78 -15.06
N ALA A 89 -5.74 -5.92 -14.43
CA ALA A 89 -4.80 -6.92 -14.92
C ALA A 89 -5.20 -7.55 -16.27
N GLY A 90 -6.47 -7.48 -16.64
CA GLY A 90 -6.95 -7.94 -17.95
C GLY A 90 -6.53 -7.07 -19.15
N ASN A 91 -6.02 -5.86 -18.89
CA ASN A 91 -5.54 -4.94 -19.92
C ASN A 91 -4.22 -4.32 -19.47
N MET A 92 -3.14 -4.56 -20.23
CA MET A 92 -1.80 -4.09 -19.85
C MET A 92 -1.67 -2.58 -19.69
N THR A 93 -2.43 -1.78 -20.45
CA THR A 93 -2.44 -0.33 -20.30
C THR A 93 -3.04 0.07 -18.94
N LEU A 94 -4.16 -0.53 -18.56
CA LEU A 94 -4.79 -0.31 -17.26
C LEU A 94 -3.93 -0.87 -16.12
N ALA A 95 -3.29 -2.03 -16.34
CA ALA A 95 -2.41 -2.65 -15.37
C ALA A 95 -1.21 -1.77 -15.00
N ASN A 96 -0.64 -1.06 -15.97
CA ASN A 96 0.45 -0.11 -15.73
C ASN A 96 0.00 1.17 -15.02
N LEU A 97 -1.27 1.57 -15.21
CA LEU A 97 -1.81 2.81 -14.63
C LEU A 97 -2.42 2.59 -13.24
N TYR A 98 -2.95 1.41 -12.96
CA TYR A 98 -3.62 1.12 -11.69
C TYR A 98 -2.59 0.86 -10.56
N PRO A 99 -2.58 1.61 -9.45
CA PRO A 99 -1.46 1.56 -8.49
C PRO A 99 -1.18 0.17 -7.90
N ILE A 100 -2.22 -0.67 -7.69
CA ILE A 100 -2.05 -2.04 -7.17
C ILE A 100 -1.31 -2.92 -8.18
N THR A 101 -1.74 -2.92 -9.44
CA THR A 101 -1.07 -3.70 -10.49
C THR A 101 0.26 -3.08 -10.90
N ALA A 102 0.38 -1.76 -10.86
CA ALA A 102 1.64 -1.06 -11.07
C ALA A 102 2.72 -1.48 -10.05
N SER A 103 2.35 -1.85 -8.81
CA SER A 103 3.28 -2.39 -7.82
C SER A 103 3.94 -3.71 -8.29
N LEU A 104 3.22 -4.54 -9.02
CA LEU A 104 3.74 -5.76 -9.66
C LEU A 104 4.70 -5.43 -10.81
N GLY A 105 4.35 -4.41 -11.60
CA GLY A 105 5.17 -3.91 -12.69
C GLY A 105 6.52 -3.36 -12.23
N MET A 106 6.57 -2.69 -11.06
CA MET A 106 7.82 -2.19 -10.47
C MET A 106 8.84 -3.29 -10.17
N VAL A 107 8.37 -4.49 -9.89
CA VAL A 107 9.22 -5.66 -9.57
C VAL A 107 9.42 -6.56 -10.79
N GLY A 108 8.81 -6.24 -11.92
CA GLY A 108 8.90 -7.04 -13.14
C GLY A 108 8.25 -8.42 -12.99
N TYR A 109 7.08 -8.47 -12.32
CA TYR A 109 6.34 -9.71 -12.15
C TYR A 109 5.96 -10.32 -13.50
N ARG A 110 6.27 -11.62 -13.71
CA ARG A 110 6.03 -12.34 -14.98
C ARG A 110 6.67 -11.68 -16.21
N SER A 111 7.78 -11.00 -16.06
CA SER A 111 8.50 -10.36 -17.17
C SER A 111 9.07 -11.37 -18.21
N TYR A 112 9.01 -12.68 -17.88
CA TYR A 112 9.35 -13.77 -18.81
C TYR A 112 8.23 -14.05 -19.82
N ASP A 113 7.01 -13.58 -19.58
CA ASP A 113 5.87 -13.76 -20.48
C ASP A 113 5.84 -12.61 -21.51
N THR A 114 5.88 -12.96 -22.79
CA THR A 114 5.88 -11.99 -23.90
C THR A 114 4.60 -11.16 -23.98
N ALA A 115 3.50 -11.66 -23.41
CA ALA A 115 2.24 -10.92 -23.30
C ALA A 115 2.27 -9.84 -22.21
N VAL A 116 3.23 -9.89 -21.29
CA VAL A 116 3.37 -8.98 -20.18
C VAL A 116 4.39 -7.88 -20.51
N ASN A 117 3.90 -6.68 -20.78
CA ASN A 117 4.74 -5.52 -21.09
C ASN A 117 4.58 -4.43 -20.02
N TRP A 118 5.46 -4.48 -19.01
CA TRP A 118 5.50 -3.47 -17.95
C TRP A 118 6.24 -2.21 -18.39
N ASN A 119 5.57 -1.07 -18.28
CA ASN A 119 6.22 0.22 -18.45
C ASN A 119 6.55 0.79 -17.08
N ILE A 120 7.82 0.67 -16.67
CA ILE A 120 8.30 1.12 -15.35
C ILE A 120 8.02 2.61 -15.12
N GLY A 121 8.08 3.44 -16.16
CA GLY A 121 7.77 4.87 -16.07
C GLY A 121 6.33 5.14 -15.69
N THR A 122 5.36 4.47 -16.31
CA THR A 122 3.93 4.62 -15.99
C THR A 122 3.60 4.03 -14.63
N CYS A 123 4.18 2.87 -14.28
CA CYS A 123 4.01 2.25 -12.96
C CYS A 123 4.54 3.17 -11.84
N SER A 124 5.73 3.72 -12.01
CA SER A 124 6.34 4.66 -11.06
C SER A 124 5.51 5.94 -10.91
N CYS A 125 5.02 6.50 -12.03
CA CYS A 125 4.16 7.69 -12.01
C CYS A 125 2.85 7.41 -11.25
N SER A 126 2.22 6.26 -11.47
CA SER A 126 1.00 5.84 -10.78
C SER A 126 1.20 5.75 -9.27
N LEU A 127 2.28 5.11 -8.81
CA LEU A 127 2.61 5.01 -7.39
C LEU A 127 2.98 6.37 -6.79
N ALA A 128 3.76 7.18 -7.48
CA ALA A 128 4.09 8.53 -7.04
C ALA A 128 2.84 9.39 -6.84
N LEU A 129 1.87 9.28 -7.75
CA LEU A 129 0.59 9.98 -7.65
C LEU A 129 -0.20 9.53 -6.42
N ALA A 130 -0.22 8.23 -6.10
CA ALA A 130 -0.83 7.70 -4.88
C ALA A 130 -0.16 8.28 -3.62
N VAL A 131 1.16 8.37 -3.58
CA VAL A 131 1.91 8.98 -2.47
C VAL A 131 1.60 10.47 -2.33
N VAL A 132 1.57 11.23 -3.44
CA VAL A 132 1.24 12.66 -3.45
C VAL A 132 -0.18 12.89 -2.92
N ILE A 133 -1.17 12.13 -3.38
CA ILE A 133 -2.54 12.20 -2.88
C ILE A 133 -2.57 11.95 -1.37
N SER A 134 -1.83 10.95 -0.89
CA SER A 134 -1.74 10.64 0.55
C SER A 134 -1.13 11.79 1.35
N ALA A 135 -0.08 12.41 0.83
CA ALA A 135 0.57 13.56 1.46
C ALA A 135 -0.39 14.75 1.56
N ILE A 136 -1.12 15.06 0.48
CA ILE A 136 -2.13 16.14 0.48
C ILE A 136 -3.23 15.84 1.51
N LEU A 137 -3.73 14.61 1.56
CA LEU A 137 -4.76 14.21 2.53
C LEU A 137 -4.28 14.39 3.97
N ILE A 138 -3.04 14.00 4.28
CA ILE A 138 -2.44 14.13 5.61
C ILE A 138 -2.25 15.61 5.98
N LEU A 139 -1.79 16.45 5.06
CA LEU A 139 -1.61 17.89 5.29
C LEU A 139 -2.94 18.58 5.54
N CYS A 140 -3.95 18.33 4.73
CA CYS A 140 -5.30 18.86 4.92
C CYS A 140 -5.93 18.43 6.26
N MET A 141 -5.58 17.24 6.76
CA MET A 141 -6.04 16.75 8.08
C MET A 141 -5.40 17.54 9.23
N LYS A 142 -4.10 17.77 9.14
CA LYS A 142 -3.35 18.52 10.16
C LYS A 142 -3.88 19.94 10.34
N GLU A 143 -4.21 20.62 9.26
CA GLU A 143 -4.79 21.97 9.31
C GLU A 143 -6.17 21.99 9.99
N ARG A 144 -7.02 21.00 9.73
CA ARG A 144 -8.35 20.91 10.35
C ARG A 144 -8.27 20.64 11.84
N GLU A 145 -7.38 19.79 12.30
CA GLU A 145 -7.17 19.53 13.73
C GLU A 145 -6.65 20.78 14.45
N ALA A 146 -5.71 21.50 13.88
CA ALA A 146 -5.19 22.75 14.43
C ALA A 146 -6.30 23.81 14.55
N THR A 147 -7.19 23.91 13.56
CA THR A 147 -8.32 24.83 13.58
C THR A 147 -9.37 24.46 14.62
N GLN A 148 -9.66 23.16 14.81
CA GLN A 148 -10.61 22.69 15.83
C GLN A 148 -10.07 22.89 17.24
N THR A 149 -8.78 22.68 17.47
CA THR A 149 -8.13 22.90 18.76
C THR A 149 -8.19 24.38 19.14
N LYS A 150 -7.92 25.31 18.19
CA LYS A 150 -8.06 26.74 18.39
C LYS A 150 -9.50 27.14 18.72
N LYS A 151 -10.51 26.56 18.08
CA LYS A 151 -11.92 26.81 18.35
C LYS A 151 -12.35 26.32 19.75
N LYS A 152 -11.87 25.15 20.19
CA LYS A 152 -12.11 24.61 21.53
C LYS A 152 -11.46 25.48 22.61
N ALA A 153 -10.22 25.89 22.45
CA ALA A 153 -9.52 26.77 23.37
C ALA A 153 -10.23 28.10 23.52
N LYS A 154 -10.78 28.67 22.43
CA LYS A 154 -11.55 29.95 22.47
C LYS A 154 -12.91 29.82 23.16
N LYS A 155 -13.53 28.62 23.19
CA LYS A 155 -14.78 28.35 23.90
C LYS A 155 -14.60 28.12 25.41
N VAL A 156 -13.41 27.66 25.82
CA VAL A 156 -13.09 27.36 27.23
C VAL A 156 -12.50 28.58 27.95
N ALA A 157 -12.15 29.66 27.26
CA ALA A 157 -11.73 30.91 27.91
C ALA A 157 -12.86 31.42 28.81
N PRO A 158 -12.65 31.56 30.14
CA PRO A 158 -13.68 32.03 31.06
C PRO A 158 -14.13 33.40 30.62
N LYS A 159 -15.46 33.61 30.49
CA LYS A 159 -16.03 34.93 30.40
C LYS A 159 -15.59 35.66 31.70
N LYS A 160 -14.73 36.66 31.57
CA LYS A 160 -14.47 37.59 32.69
C LYS A 160 -15.82 38.12 33.12
N GLY A 161 -16.32 37.58 34.26
CA GLY A 161 -17.44 38.17 34.95
C GLY A 161 -17.05 39.57 35.47
N TRP A 162 -17.95 40.44 35.37
CA TRP A 162 -17.97 41.73 36.06
C TRP A 162 -18.33 41.50 37.51
#